data_1c4b4cadfcccd1ee66674a89b7c659ba
#
_entry.id   1c4b4cadfcccd1ee66674a89b7c659ba
#
_cell.length_a   1.000
_cell.length_b   1.000
_cell.length_c   1.000
_cell.angle_alpha   90.00
_cell.angle_beta   90.00
_cell.angle_gamma   90.00
#
_symmetry.space_group_name_H-M   'P 1'
#
loop_
_entity.id
_entity.type
_entity.pdbx_description
1 polymer ?
#
loop_
_entity_poly.entity_id
_entity_poly.type
_entity_poly.pdbx_seq_one_letter_code
_entity_poly.pdbx_strand_id
1 'polypeptide(L)'
;ILQVCSIEITFRVLKIKDKVRFDERFGLGSRYKSGEENIFLLDCYNKGLKIYFYNETINIHPKESTGAIWMEEDIYEKGALFRRLYPKMCFFMVLPIAILKRNICKTNIFNITKLLFKGIKDYKKEEDR
;
A
#
# COMPACT_ATOMS: atom_id res chain seq x y z
N ILE A 1 -7.72 -2.53 3.69
CA ILE A 1 -6.29 -2.13 3.78
C ILE A 1 -6.15 -1.51 5.15
N LEU A 2 -5.31 -2.10 6.00
CA LEU A 2 -4.99 -1.54 7.31
C LEU A 2 -4.28 -0.20 7.08
N GLN A 3 -4.71 0.83 7.81
CA GLN A 3 -4.04 2.11 7.80
C GLN A 3 -2.98 2.05 8.91
N VAL A 4 -1.79 1.58 8.56
CA VAL A 4 -0.66 1.39 9.46
C VAL A 4 0.50 2.24 8.98
N CYS A 5 1.16 2.93 9.88
CA CYS A 5 2.40 3.68 9.61
C CYS A 5 3.62 2.87 10.08
N SER A 6 4.77 3.07 9.46
CA SER A 6 6.02 2.35 9.80
C SER A 6 6.43 2.50 11.27
N ILE A 7 6.16 3.67 11.86
CA ILE A 7 6.41 3.96 13.28
C ILE A 7 5.50 3.18 14.26
N GLU A 8 4.44 2.56 13.78
CA GLU A 8 3.51 1.75 14.58
C GLU A 8 3.86 0.25 14.54
N ILE A 9 4.86 -0.13 13.75
CA ILE A 9 5.27 -1.52 13.59
C ILE A 9 6.49 -1.80 14.46
N THR A 10 6.34 -2.75 15.37
CA THR A 10 7.46 -3.29 16.15
C THR A 10 7.63 -4.79 15.87
N PHE A 11 8.86 -5.26 15.80
CA PHE A 11 9.14 -6.66 15.53
C PHE A 11 10.43 -7.14 16.17
N ARG A 12 10.52 -8.44 16.41
CA ARG A 12 11.75 -9.08 16.86
C ARG A 12 12.64 -9.36 15.65
N VAL A 13 13.74 -8.65 15.50
CA VAL A 13 14.66 -8.75 14.36
C VAL A 13 15.05 -10.20 14.05
N LEU A 14 15.39 -10.98 15.06
CA LEU A 14 15.77 -12.40 14.88
C LEU A 14 14.65 -13.29 14.32
N LYS A 15 13.40 -12.88 14.42
CA LYS A 15 12.25 -13.65 13.88
C LYS A 15 11.98 -13.35 12.43
N ILE A 16 12.35 -12.17 11.94
CA ILE A 16 12.09 -11.72 10.56
C ILE A 16 13.35 -11.72 9.69
N LYS A 17 14.53 -11.57 10.30
CA LYS A 17 15.82 -11.64 9.60
C LYS A 17 15.82 -12.87 8.70
N ASP A 18 16.18 -12.72 7.46
CA ASP A 18 16.24 -13.78 6.43
C ASP A 18 14.87 -14.35 5.97
N LYS A 19 13.75 -13.88 6.51
CA LYS A 19 12.40 -14.33 6.11
C LYS A 19 11.63 -13.29 5.31
N VAL A 20 11.68 -12.05 5.76
CA VAL A 20 10.92 -10.92 5.17
C VAL A 20 11.83 -9.72 5.08
N ARG A 21 11.70 -8.97 3.97
CA ARG A 21 12.34 -7.67 3.76
C ARG A 21 11.30 -6.67 3.28
N PHE A 22 11.56 -5.40 3.48
CA PHE A 22 10.76 -4.35 2.84
C PHE A 22 10.92 -4.41 1.32
N ASP A 23 9.85 -4.19 0.58
CA ASP A 23 9.88 -4.09 -0.88
C ASP A 23 10.42 -2.69 -1.25
N GLU A 24 11.68 -2.63 -1.70
CA GLU A 24 12.41 -1.39 -1.98
C GLU A 24 11.80 -0.54 -3.11
N ARG A 25 10.83 -1.09 -3.84
CA ARG A 25 10.07 -0.34 -4.85
C ARG A 25 9.02 0.58 -4.23
N PHE A 26 8.69 0.36 -2.94
CA PHE A 26 7.70 1.12 -2.17
C PHE A 26 8.36 1.86 -1.01
N GLY A 27 7.80 3.02 -0.63
CA GLY A 27 8.26 3.85 0.48
C GLY A 27 8.81 5.20 0.04
N LEU A 28 9.12 6.04 1.02
CA LEU A 28 9.64 7.39 0.77
C LEU A 28 10.94 7.35 -0.04
N GLY A 29 10.97 8.09 -1.15
CA GLY A 29 12.12 8.13 -2.05
C GLY A 29 12.18 6.99 -3.08
N SER A 30 11.28 6.01 -2.99
CA SER A 30 11.16 4.93 -3.95
C SER A 30 10.25 5.30 -5.13
N ARG A 31 10.11 4.39 -6.09
CA ARG A 31 9.24 4.56 -7.26
C ARG A 31 7.77 4.75 -6.88
N TYR A 32 7.28 4.00 -5.88
CA TYR A 32 5.94 4.11 -5.30
C TYR A 32 6.09 4.62 -3.87
N LYS A 33 5.66 5.85 -3.60
CA LYS A 33 5.98 6.61 -2.38
C LYS A 33 5.37 6.06 -1.09
N SER A 34 4.50 5.03 -1.16
CA SER A 34 3.80 4.52 0.02
C SER A 34 3.31 3.08 -0.13
N GLY A 35 3.04 2.41 0.99
CA GLY A 35 2.43 1.09 1.06
C GLY A 35 3.38 -0.02 1.48
N GLU A 36 4.63 0.31 1.73
CA GLU A 36 5.67 -0.62 2.19
C GLU A 36 5.27 -1.37 3.45
N GLU A 37 4.59 -0.71 4.39
CA GLU A 37 4.14 -1.32 5.62
C GLU A 37 3.08 -2.40 5.38
N ASN A 38 2.12 -2.11 4.49
CA ASN A 38 1.07 -3.07 4.15
C ASN A 38 1.66 -4.30 3.45
N ILE A 39 2.64 -4.09 2.58
CA ILE A 39 3.36 -5.17 1.89
C ILE A 39 4.13 -5.99 2.91
N PHE A 40 4.90 -5.34 3.78
CA PHE A 40 5.70 -6.00 4.82
C PHE A 40 4.83 -6.86 5.75
N LEU A 41 3.70 -6.34 6.22
CA LEU A 41 2.77 -7.08 7.07
C LEU A 41 2.16 -8.28 6.34
N LEU A 42 1.76 -8.10 5.06
CA LEU A 42 1.24 -9.20 4.26
C LEU A 42 2.31 -10.28 4.04
N ASP A 43 3.54 -9.89 3.76
CA ASP A 43 4.65 -10.83 3.57
C ASP A 43 4.99 -11.57 4.88
N CYS A 44 4.94 -10.88 6.03
CA CYS A 44 5.04 -11.51 7.34
C CYS A 44 3.95 -12.57 7.54
N TYR A 45 2.70 -12.22 7.26
CA TYR A 45 1.56 -13.14 7.37
C TYR A 45 1.73 -14.35 6.46
N ASN A 46 2.10 -14.15 5.19
CA ASN A 46 2.31 -15.22 4.22
C ASN A 46 3.48 -16.15 4.59
N LYS A 47 4.44 -15.66 5.38
CA LYS A 47 5.54 -16.47 5.95
C LYS A 47 5.20 -17.14 7.28
N GLY A 48 3.93 -17.12 7.68
CA GLY A 48 3.44 -17.73 8.91
C GLY A 48 3.87 -17.03 10.19
N LEU A 49 4.28 -15.75 10.11
CA LEU A 49 4.59 -14.96 11.27
C LEU A 49 3.29 -14.47 11.93
N LYS A 50 3.22 -14.53 13.25
CA LYS A 50 2.07 -14.04 14.00
C LYS A 50 2.13 -12.53 14.11
N ILE A 51 1.05 -11.87 13.73
CA ILE A 51 0.85 -10.42 13.85
C ILE A 51 -0.16 -10.18 14.96
N TYR A 52 0.16 -9.29 15.88
CA TYR A 52 -0.69 -8.92 17.01
C TYR A 52 -0.99 -7.43 16.95
N PHE A 53 -2.22 -7.07 17.24
CA PHE A 53 -2.59 -5.69 17.54
C PHE A 53 -2.40 -5.47 19.05
N TYR A 54 -1.70 -4.39 19.39
CA TYR A 54 -1.51 -3.98 20.78
C TYR A 54 -2.15 -2.60 20.98
N ASN A 55 -3.17 -2.53 21.81
CA ASN A 55 -3.98 -1.32 21.99
C ASN A 55 -3.35 -0.37 23.02
N GLU A 56 -2.15 0.10 22.73
CA GLU A 56 -1.44 1.08 23.55
C GLU A 56 -0.85 2.18 22.67
N THR A 57 -0.78 3.39 23.20
CA THR A 57 -0.16 4.50 22.48
C THR A 57 1.35 4.39 22.55
N ILE A 58 1.98 3.96 21.46
CA ILE A 58 3.44 3.85 21.34
C ILE A 58 4.07 5.11 20.72
N ASN A 59 3.26 5.91 20.02
CA ASN A 59 3.71 7.14 19.39
C ASN A 59 2.55 8.14 19.23
N ILE A 60 2.87 9.43 19.24
CA ILE A 60 1.93 10.53 18.96
C ILE A 60 2.40 11.22 17.69
N HIS A 61 1.60 11.11 16.63
CA HIS A 61 1.88 11.71 15.33
C HIS A 61 1.03 12.97 15.11
N PRO A 62 1.57 14.06 14.55
CA PRO A 62 0.78 15.23 14.18
C PRO A 62 -0.36 14.87 13.21
N LYS A 63 -1.50 15.56 13.34
CA LYS A 63 -2.70 15.30 12.51
C LYS A 63 -2.52 15.60 11.01
N GLU A 64 -1.51 16.33 10.63
CA GLU A 64 -1.21 16.67 9.24
C GLU A 64 -0.58 15.46 8.53
N SER A 65 -1.42 14.53 8.08
CA SER A 65 -0.98 13.43 7.22
C SER A 65 -1.25 13.77 5.75
N THR A 66 -0.23 13.60 4.92
CA THR A 66 -0.29 13.80 3.47
C THR A 66 -1.25 12.85 2.73
N GLY A 67 -1.83 11.87 3.43
CA GLY A 67 -2.71 10.85 2.84
C GLY A 67 -4.20 11.19 2.79
N ALA A 68 -4.62 12.39 3.25
CA ALA A 68 -6.04 12.76 3.32
C ALA A 68 -6.67 13.02 1.95
N ILE A 69 -5.90 13.48 0.97
CA ILE A 69 -6.33 13.75 -0.40
C ILE A 69 -5.43 12.97 -1.35
N TRP A 70 -6.04 12.29 -2.31
CA TRP A 70 -5.30 11.55 -3.33
C TRP A 70 -5.14 12.40 -4.59
N MET A 71 -3.90 12.72 -4.91
CA MET A 71 -3.53 13.31 -6.19
C MET A 71 -3.44 12.22 -7.27
N GLU A 72 -3.28 12.59 -8.53
CA GLU A 72 -3.21 11.64 -9.64
C GLU A 72 -2.04 10.64 -9.51
N GLU A 73 -0.90 11.11 -9.00
CA GLU A 73 0.26 10.26 -8.71
C GLU A 73 -0.06 9.22 -7.64
N ASP A 74 -0.71 9.65 -6.55
CA ASP A 74 -1.11 8.73 -5.47
C ASP A 74 -2.06 7.65 -5.98
N ILE A 75 -3.02 8.02 -6.84
CA ILE A 75 -3.98 7.07 -7.44
C ILE A 75 -3.23 6.03 -8.28
N TYR A 76 -2.29 6.47 -9.10
CA TYR A 76 -1.44 5.59 -9.91
C TYR A 76 -0.64 4.62 -9.02
N GLU A 77 0.00 5.12 -7.97
CA GLU A 77 0.78 4.32 -7.02
C GLU A 77 -0.08 3.31 -6.26
N LYS A 78 -1.33 3.69 -5.89
CA LYS A 78 -2.28 2.74 -5.28
C LYS A 78 -2.65 1.61 -6.24
N GLY A 79 -2.67 1.84 -7.55
CA GLY A 79 -2.82 0.79 -8.55
C GLY A 79 -1.70 -0.25 -8.46
N ALA A 80 -0.45 0.18 -8.41
CA ALA A 80 0.71 -0.69 -8.22
C ALA A 80 0.64 -1.46 -6.89
N LEU A 81 0.30 -0.77 -5.80
CA LEU A 81 0.12 -1.37 -4.48
C LEU A 81 -0.96 -2.46 -4.49
N PHE A 82 -2.12 -2.22 -5.14
CA PHE A 82 -3.17 -3.22 -5.25
C PHE A 82 -2.71 -4.45 -6.03
N ARG A 83 -1.93 -4.29 -7.08
CA ARG A 83 -1.35 -5.40 -7.80
C ARG A 83 -0.42 -6.23 -6.90
N ARG A 84 0.44 -5.58 -6.13
CA ARG A 84 1.36 -6.23 -5.19
C ARG A 84 0.64 -6.98 -4.07
N LEU A 85 -0.40 -6.36 -3.48
CA LEU A 85 -1.14 -6.95 -2.36
C LEU A 85 -2.16 -8.01 -2.80
N TYR A 86 -2.83 -7.80 -3.95
CA TYR A 86 -3.97 -8.62 -4.40
C TYR A 86 -3.85 -8.98 -5.88
N PRO A 87 -2.82 -9.73 -6.30
CA PRO A 87 -2.50 -9.96 -7.71
C PRO A 87 -3.64 -10.56 -8.52
N LYS A 88 -4.49 -11.39 -7.91
CA LYS A 88 -5.63 -12.03 -8.57
C LYS A 88 -6.89 -11.17 -8.61
N MET A 89 -7.06 -10.26 -7.64
CA MET A 89 -8.30 -9.50 -7.45
C MET A 89 -8.18 -8.01 -7.77
N CYS A 90 -6.96 -7.50 -7.98
CA CYS A 90 -6.72 -6.06 -8.14
C CYS A 90 -7.60 -5.42 -9.23
N PHE A 91 -7.84 -6.10 -10.35
CA PHE A 91 -8.67 -5.58 -11.43
C PHE A 91 -10.15 -5.41 -11.03
N PHE A 92 -10.69 -6.34 -10.24
CA PHE A 92 -12.08 -6.26 -9.76
C PHE A 92 -12.25 -5.16 -8.70
N MET A 93 -11.18 -4.78 -7.99
CA MET A 93 -11.20 -3.75 -6.96
C MET A 93 -11.22 -2.33 -7.53
N VAL A 94 -10.81 -2.13 -8.79
CA VAL A 94 -10.61 -0.80 -9.38
C VAL A 94 -11.89 0.03 -9.35
N LEU A 95 -12.99 -0.49 -9.88
CA LEU A 95 -14.24 0.26 -9.97
C LEU A 95 -14.87 0.56 -8.60
N PRO A 96 -15.01 -0.41 -7.67
CA PRO A 96 -15.47 -0.12 -6.32
C PRO A 96 -14.63 0.93 -5.60
N ILE A 97 -13.30 0.86 -5.72
CA ILE A 97 -12.41 1.84 -5.08
C ILE A 97 -12.57 3.22 -5.72
N ALA A 98 -12.67 3.32 -7.04
CA ALA A 98 -12.88 4.59 -7.73
C ALA A 98 -14.18 5.28 -7.25
N ILE A 99 -15.25 4.52 -7.06
CA ILE A 99 -16.53 5.04 -6.53
C ILE A 99 -16.39 5.48 -5.08
N LEU A 100 -15.82 4.63 -4.21
CA LEU A 100 -15.69 4.90 -2.78
C LEU A 100 -14.75 6.09 -2.49
N LYS A 101 -13.73 6.27 -3.30
CA LYS A 101 -12.68 7.29 -3.08
C LYS A 101 -12.87 8.57 -3.89
N ARG A 102 -13.93 8.67 -4.71
CA ARG A 102 -14.20 9.85 -5.56
C ARG A 102 -14.16 11.19 -4.83
N ASN A 103 -14.61 11.22 -3.58
CA ASN A 103 -14.71 12.46 -2.80
C ASN A 103 -13.36 12.97 -2.27
N ILE A 104 -12.36 12.09 -2.17
CA ILE A 104 -11.01 12.44 -1.71
C ILE A 104 -10.01 12.60 -2.87
N CYS A 105 -10.41 12.19 -4.08
CA CYS A 105 -9.61 12.35 -5.29
C CYS A 105 -9.98 13.68 -5.96
N LYS A 106 -8.97 14.47 -6.35
CA LYS A 106 -9.19 15.74 -7.09
C LYS A 106 -9.40 15.51 -8.59
N THR A 107 -10.09 14.41 -8.97
CA THR A 107 -10.34 14.08 -10.36
C THR A 107 -11.60 13.24 -10.50
N ASN A 108 -12.07 13.03 -11.74
CA ASN A 108 -13.30 12.28 -12.01
C ASN A 108 -13.07 10.76 -11.94
N ILE A 109 -14.18 10.00 -11.79
CA ILE A 109 -14.15 8.53 -11.65
C ILE A 109 -13.45 7.84 -12.82
N PHE A 110 -13.65 8.33 -14.03
CA PHE A 110 -13.04 7.76 -15.23
C PHE A 110 -11.51 7.86 -15.16
N ASN A 111 -11.00 9.03 -14.77
CA ASN A 111 -9.55 9.22 -14.62
C ASN A 111 -8.98 8.42 -13.45
N ILE A 112 -9.70 8.34 -12.31
CA ILE A 112 -9.31 7.47 -11.19
C ILE A 112 -9.16 6.02 -11.68
N THR A 113 -10.16 5.51 -12.37
CA THR A 113 -10.16 4.15 -12.93
C THR A 113 -8.98 3.93 -13.87
N LYS A 114 -8.74 4.87 -14.80
CA LYS A 114 -7.63 4.83 -15.75
C LYS A 114 -6.26 4.78 -15.05
N LEU A 115 -6.06 5.63 -14.05
CA LEU A 115 -4.80 5.71 -13.31
C LEU A 115 -4.53 4.45 -12.48
N LEU A 116 -5.55 3.92 -11.80
CA LEU A 116 -5.44 2.65 -11.08
C LEU A 116 -5.06 1.50 -12.03
N PHE A 117 -5.73 1.37 -13.18
CA PHE A 117 -5.40 0.36 -14.18
C PHE A 117 -3.98 0.53 -14.73
N LYS A 118 -3.55 1.77 -14.97
CA LYS A 118 -2.18 2.05 -15.42
C LYS A 118 -1.16 1.56 -14.39
N GLY A 119 -1.34 1.91 -13.11
CA GLY A 119 -0.46 1.45 -12.04
C GLY A 119 -0.39 -0.07 -11.92
N ILE A 120 -1.54 -0.76 -12.00
CA ILE A 120 -1.61 -2.23 -12.01
C ILE A 120 -0.82 -2.83 -13.16
N LYS A 121 -0.99 -2.30 -14.38
CA LYS A 121 -0.33 -2.83 -15.58
C LYS A 121 1.18 -2.58 -15.58
N ASP A 122 1.58 -1.39 -15.16
CA ASP A 122 3.00 -1.02 -15.15
C ASP A 122 3.74 -1.84 -14.11
N TYR A 123 3.18 -2.02 -12.92
CA TYR A 123 3.76 -2.89 -11.90
C TYR A 123 3.86 -4.34 -12.37
N LYS A 124 2.81 -4.87 -13.03
CA LYS A 124 2.87 -6.24 -13.59
C LYS A 124 4.03 -6.42 -14.57
N LYS A 125 4.28 -5.44 -15.44
CA LYS A 125 5.42 -5.51 -16.38
C LYS A 125 6.77 -5.53 -15.68
N GLU A 126 6.86 -4.99 -14.47
CA GLU A 126 8.09 -5.04 -13.65
C GLU A 126 8.26 -6.38 -12.95
N GLU A 127 7.16 -7.03 -12.57
CA GLU A 127 7.21 -8.39 -12.02
C GLU A 127 7.66 -9.43 -13.05
N ASP A 128 7.33 -9.21 -14.33
CA ASP A 128 7.58 -10.12 -15.45
C ASP A 128 9.02 -9.95 -16.04
N ARG A 129 9.83 -9.00 -15.56
CA ARG A 129 11.23 -8.74 -15.98
C ARG A 129 12.24 -9.36 -15.05
#